data_a8388563e66fb7524b6eaccfb9b27ae6
#
_entry.id   a8388563e66fb7524b6eaccfb9b27ae6
#
_cell.length_a   1.000
_cell.length_b   1.000
_cell.length_c   1.000
_cell.angle_alpha   90.00
_cell.angle_beta   90.00
_cell.angle_gamma   90.00
#
_symmetry.space_group_name_H-M   'P 1'
#
loop_
_entity.id
_entity.type
_entity.pdbx_description
1 polymer ?
#
loop_
_entity_poly.entity_id
_entity_poly.type
_entity_poly.pdbx_seq_one_letter_code
_entity_poly.pdbx_strand_id
1 'polypeptide(L)'
;MALVATYPNVLVVNPSLPIHSIADLIRYAKEKPGTLNFASAGIGQSQHLSGEMFKSMADIDIVHVPYKGTGPALTDLLSGSVQMMFSNVPAAVPYIESGKLRAIAVTGLTRSKALPQVPTVNEAGVPGYDVVSWLALMAPAKTPDEIIARLHAEVTKALASPAGQRHLAAVGADAGSGSPQAVARFLKEEQAKWSKVIKEANVKPL
;
A
#
# COMPACT_ATOMS: atom_id res chain seq x y z
N MET A 1 14.28 -5.52 17.78
CA MET A 1 13.38 -5.40 16.60
C MET A 1 13.94 -4.37 15.64
N ALA A 2 13.80 -4.57 14.33
CA ALA A 2 14.21 -3.60 13.32
C ALA A 2 13.15 -3.54 12.22
N LEU A 3 12.75 -2.34 11.82
CA LEU A 3 11.97 -2.12 10.61
C LEU A 3 12.94 -2.27 9.42
N VAL A 4 12.63 -3.17 8.51
CA VAL A 4 13.50 -3.49 7.38
C VAL A 4 13.17 -2.62 6.18
N ALA A 5 11.90 -2.55 5.83
CA ALA A 5 11.44 -1.82 4.66
C ALA A 5 10.00 -1.33 4.84
N THR A 6 9.69 -0.25 4.15
CA THR A 6 8.31 0.22 3.93
C THR A 6 8.10 0.44 2.44
N TYR A 7 6.89 0.19 1.95
CA TYR A 7 6.54 0.43 0.55
C TYR A 7 5.05 0.77 0.40
N PRO A 8 4.73 1.81 -0.36
CA PRO A 8 3.35 2.17 -0.65
C PRO A 8 2.75 1.25 -1.72
N ASN A 9 1.43 1.23 -1.80
CA ASN A 9 0.72 0.84 -3.01
C ASN A 9 0.53 2.06 -3.92
N VAL A 10 0.17 1.81 -5.16
CA VAL A 10 -0.31 2.83 -6.10
C VAL A 10 -1.73 2.48 -6.50
N LEU A 11 -2.63 3.45 -6.39
CA LEU A 11 -3.97 3.38 -6.95
C LEU A 11 -3.88 3.56 -8.45
N VAL A 12 -4.23 2.51 -9.17
CA VAL A 12 -4.29 2.49 -10.63
C VAL A 12 -5.71 2.21 -11.11
N VAL A 13 -6.07 2.79 -12.24
CA VAL A 13 -7.35 2.57 -12.91
C VAL A 13 -7.14 2.12 -14.36
N ASN A 14 -8.12 1.41 -14.90
CA ASN A 14 -8.18 1.14 -16.35
C ASN A 14 -8.35 2.47 -17.12
N PRO A 15 -7.54 2.75 -18.16
CA PRO A 15 -7.56 4.05 -18.85
C PRO A 15 -8.86 4.35 -19.61
N SER A 16 -9.72 3.35 -19.83
CA SER A 16 -11.04 3.55 -20.44
C SER A 16 -12.00 4.38 -19.59
N LEU A 17 -11.71 4.50 -18.27
CA LEU A 17 -12.51 5.31 -17.38
C LEU A 17 -12.12 6.79 -17.46
N PRO A 18 -13.11 7.71 -17.34
CA PRO A 18 -12.86 9.15 -17.30
C PRO A 18 -12.40 9.61 -15.91
N ILE A 19 -11.42 8.91 -15.33
CA ILE A 19 -10.88 9.14 -13.99
C ILE A 19 -9.40 9.47 -14.14
N HIS A 20 -9.01 10.70 -13.81
CA HIS A 20 -7.65 11.22 -13.93
C HIS A 20 -7.06 11.68 -12.59
N SER A 21 -7.89 11.76 -11.55
CA SER A 21 -7.52 12.25 -10.22
C SER A 21 -8.33 11.54 -9.12
N ILE A 22 -7.92 11.71 -7.87
CA ILE A 22 -8.72 11.28 -6.69
C ILE A 22 -10.07 11.98 -6.69
N ALA A 23 -10.13 13.27 -7.03
CA ALA A 23 -11.38 14.02 -7.10
C ALA A 23 -12.35 13.45 -8.16
N ASP A 24 -11.84 13.06 -9.33
CA ASP A 24 -12.66 12.42 -10.38
C ASP A 24 -13.17 11.06 -9.90
N LEU A 25 -12.33 10.28 -9.23
CA LEU A 25 -12.72 8.96 -8.73
C LEU A 25 -13.82 9.08 -7.68
N ILE A 26 -13.67 9.98 -6.72
CA ILE A 26 -14.66 10.22 -5.66
C ILE A 26 -15.98 10.70 -6.29
N ARG A 27 -15.93 11.65 -7.22
CA ARG A 27 -17.12 12.14 -7.95
C ARG A 27 -17.81 10.99 -8.68
N TYR A 28 -17.06 10.22 -9.47
CA TYR A 28 -17.60 9.08 -10.24
C TYR A 28 -18.26 8.03 -9.33
N ALA A 29 -17.62 7.69 -8.22
CA ALA A 29 -18.17 6.72 -7.27
C ALA A 29 -19.42 7.23 -6.56
N LYS A 30 -19.51 8.55 -6.27
CA LYS A 30 -20.71 9.18 -5.67
C LYS A 30 -21.88 9.28 -6.67
N GLU A 31 -21.60 9.54 -7.94
CA GLU A 31 -22.63 9.56 -9.01
C GLU A 31 -23.14 8.16 -9.33
N LYS A 32 -22.31 7.12 -9.17
CA LYS A 32 -22.61 5.72 -9.52
C LYS A 32 -22.21 4.76 -8.41
N PRO A 33 -22.90 4.78 -7.25
CA PRO A 33 -22.54 3.93 -6.11
C PRO A 33 -22.53 2.44 -6.49
N GLY A 34 -21.56 1.67 -5.97
CA GLY A 34 -21.44 0.24 -6.17
C GLY A 34 -21.03 -0.21 -7.58
N THR A 35 -20.74 0.71 -8.51
CA THR A 35 -20.36 0.34 -9.90
C THR A 35 -18.86 0.19 -10.11
N LEU A 36 -18.02 0.79 -9.26
CA LEU A 36 -16.58 0.62 -9.33
C LEU A 36 -16.14 -0.59 -8.52
N ASN A 37 -15.50 -1.54 -9.20
CA ASN A 37 -14.89 -2.70 -8.56
C ASN A 37 -13.40 -2.47 -8.38
N PHE A 38 -12.88 -2.73 -7.18
CA PHE A 38 -11.44 -2.71 -6.93
C PHE A 38 -10.89 -4.12 -6.66
N ALA A 39 -9.82 -4.46 -7.36
CA ALA A 39 -9.15 -5.74 -7.23
C ALA A 39 -8.14 -5.75 -6.07
N SER A 40 -7.92 -6.91 -5.47
CA SER A 40 -6.80 -7.16 -4.56
C SER A 40 -6.20 -8.55 -4.77
N ALA A 41 -4.99 -8.78 -4.25
CA ALA A 41 -4.35 -10.09 -4.26
C ALA A 41 -4.96 -11.10 -3.26
N GLY A 42 -5.98 -10.68 -2.51
CA GLY A 42 -6.69 -11.53 -1.54
C GLY A 42 -7.25 -10.72 -0.37
N ILE A 43 -8.17 -11.34 0.35
CA ILE A 43 -8.82 -10.76 1.53
C ILE A 43 -7.76 -10.51 2.63
N GLY A 44 -7.80 -9.33 3.27
CA GLY A 44 -6.86 -8.94 4.33
C GLY A 44 -5.48 -8.51 3.85
N GLN A 45 -5.16 -8.62 2.56
CA GLN A 45 -3.90 -8.09 2.01
C GLN A 45 -3.90 -6.55 2.03
N SER A 46 -2.70 -5.95 1.99
CA SER A 46 -2.55 -4.49 2.02
C SER A 46 -3.36 -3.77 0.93
N GLN A 47 -3.48 -4.39 -0.23
CA GLN A 47 -4.26 -3.89 -1.37
C GLN A 47 -5.76 -3.81 -1.05
N HIS A 48 -6.32 -4.84 -0.39
CA HIS A 48 -7.70 -4.85 0.08
C HIS A 48 -7.92 -3.78 1.16
N LEU A 49 -7.07 -3.78 2.19
CA LEU A 49 -7.20 -2.83 3.31
C LEU A 49 -6.98 -1.37 2.86
N SER A 50 -6.13 -1.13 1.85
CA SER A 50 -6.01 0.18 1.19
C SER A 50 -7.34 0.63 0.59
N GLY A 51 -8.03 -0.27 -0.11
CA GLY A 51 -9.34 0.02 -0.72
C GLY A 51 -10.41 0.29 0.32
N GLU A 52 -10.50 -0.52 1.36
CA GLU A 52 -11.49 -0.35 2.43
C GLU A 52 -11.26 0.94 3.23
N MET A 53 -10.01 1.28 3.54
CA MET A 53 -9.69 2.54 4.20
C MET A 53 -10.04 3.74 3.30
N PHE A 54 -9.74 3.65 2.00
CA PHE A 54 -10.10 4.70 1.05
C PHE A 54 -11.61 4.87 0.93
N LYS A 55 -12.36 3.76 0.80
CA LYS A 55 -13.82 3.73 0.76
C LYS A 55 -14.42 4.44 1.97
N SER A 56 -13.93 4.11 3.18
CA SER A 56 -14.41 4.71 4.43
C SER A 56 -14.06 6.20 4.53
N MET A 57 -12.82 6.59 4.22
CA MET A 57 -12.36 7.98 4.38
C MET A 57 -12.91 8.94 3.31
N ALA A 58 -13.15 8.44 2.09
CA ALA A 58 -13.72 9.22 1.00
C ALA A 58 -15.25 9.22 0.98
N ASP A 59 -15.89 8.43 1.86
CA ASP A 59 -17.34 8.25 1.93
C ASP A 59 -17.93 7.89 0.56
N ILE A 60 -17.45 6.79 -0.03
CA ILE A 60 -17.85 6.28 -1.34
C ILE A 60 -18.19 4.80 -1.28
N ASP A 61 -19.03 4.35 -2.21
CA ASP A 61 -19.37 2.94 -2.37
C ASP A 61 -18.64 2.33 -3.57
N ILE A 62 -17.61 1.52 -3.28
CA ILE A 62 -16.84 0.71 -4.22
C ILE A 62 -16.81 -0.74 -3.76
N VAL A 63 -16.77 -1.70 -4.69
CA VAL A 63 -16.93 -3.13 -4.39
C VAL A 63 -15.58 -3.84 -4.48
N HIS A 64 -15.24 -4.59 -3.44
CA HIS A 64 -14.02 -5.40 -3.42
C HIS A 64 -14.16 -6.71 -4.20
N VAL A 65 -13.19 -7.00 -5.08
CA VAL A 65 -13.08 -8.27 -5.81
C VAL A 65 -11.75 -8.93 -5.48
N PRO A 66 -11.76 -9.99 -4.64
CA PRO A 66 -10.53 -10.69 -4.24
C PRO A 66 -10.05 -11.67 -5.32
N TYR A 67 -8.74 -11.69 -5.56
CA TYR A 67 -8.07 -12.65 -6.44
C TYR A 67 -7.07 -13.50 -5.67
N LYS A 68 -6.61 -14.61 -6.27
CA LYS A 68 -5.53 -15.45 -5.74
C LYS A 68 -4.16 -14.92 -6.17
N GLY A 69 -3.85 -13.67 -5.79
CA GLY A 69 -2.58 -13.01 -6.09
C GLY A 69 -2.69 -11.81 -7.03
N THR A 70 -1.60 -11.04 -7.13
CA THR A 70 -1.53 -9.79 -7.92
C THR A 70 -1.65 -10.02 -9.43
N GLY A 71 -1.09 -11.14 -9.95
CA GLY A 71 -1.10 -11.43 -11.39
C GLY A 71 -2.50 -11.52 -11.99
N PRO A 72 -3.37 -12.43 -11.52
CA PRO A 72 -4.77 -12.50 -11.98
C PRO A 72 -5.53 -11.20 -11.82
N ALA A 73 -5.33 -10.46 -10.69
CA ALA A 73 -5.96 -9.17 -10.45
C ALA A 73 -5.56 -8.12 -11.52
N LEU A 74 -4.27 -8.05 -11.87
CA LEU A 74 -3.77 -7.17 -12.93
C LEU A 74 -4.32 -7.55 -14.31
N THR A 75 -4.45 -8.84 -14.62
CA THR A 75 -5.00 -9.30 -15.88
C THR A 75 -6.43 -8.78 -16.07
N ASP A 76 -7.28 -8.91 -15.07
CA ASP A 76 -8.67 -8.44 -15.12
C ASP A 76 -8.78 -6.91 -15.08
N LEU A 77 -7.85 -6.22 -14.41
CA LEU A 77 -7.76 -4.77 -14.47
C LEU A 77 -7.37 -4.27 -15.87
N LEU A 78 -6.42 -4.93 -16.52
CA LEU A 78 -5.98 -4.59 -17.88
C LEU A 78 -7.07 -4.84 -18.93
N SER A 79 -7.89 -5.88 -18.74
CA SER A 79 -9.03 -6.16 -19.60
C SER A 79 -10.24 -5.25 -19.36
N GLY A 80 -10.27 -4.54 -18.21
CA GLY A 80 -11.42 -3.73 -17.79
C GLY A 80 -12.51 -4.50 -17.04
N SER A 81 -12.32 -5.80 -16.77
CA SER A 81 -13.25 -6.61 -15.97
C SER A 81 -13.40 -6.07 -14.54
N VAL A 82 -12.33 -5.50 -13.99
CA VAL A 82 -12.36 -4.66 -12.79
C VAL A 82 -11.79 -3.28 -13.13
N GLN A 83 -12.22 -2.25 -12.41
CA GLN A 83 -12.00 -0.86 -12.80
C GLN A 83 -10.75 -0.26 -12.18
N MET A 84 -10.37 -0.70 -10.99
CA MET A 84 -9.26 -0.11 -10.22
C MET A 84 -8.58 -1.13 -9.31
N MET A 85 -7.39 -0.79 -8.84
CA MET A 85 -6.61 -1.61 -7.91
C MET A 85 -5.63 -0.74 -7.13
N PHE A 86 -5.44 -1.05 -5.84
CA PHE A 86 -4.31 -0.56 -5.06
C PHE A 86 -3.15 -1.56 -5.23
N SER A 87 -2.36 -1.40 -6.28
CA SER A 87 -1.31 -2.36 -6.65
C SER A 87 0.02 -2.03 -5.98
N ASN A 88 0.85 -3.05 -5.75
CA ASN A 88 2.26 -2.81 -5.43
C ASN A 88 2.94 -2.03 -6.55
N VAL A 89 3.70 -1.00 -6.21
CA VAL A 89 4.33 -0.10 -7.18
C VAL A 89 5.14 -0.87 -8.24
N PRO A 90 6.05 -1.80 -7.91
CA PRO A 90 6.84 -2.50 -8.92
C PRO A 90 6.00 -3.33 -9.91
N ALA A 91 4.88 -3.89 -9.45
CA ALA A 91 3.99 -4.67 -10.32
C ALA A 91 3.20 -3.79 -11.30
N ALA A 92 2.92 -2.54 -10.93
CA ALA A 92 2.13 -1.62 -11.74
C ALA A 92 2.96 -0.77 -12.71
N VAL A 93 4.21 -0.43 -12.35
CA VAL A 93 5.08 0.49 -13.11
C VAL A 93 5.17 0.15 -14.60
N PRO A 94 5.44 -1.10 -15.04
CA PRO A 94 5.53 -1.41 -16.47
C PRO A 94 4.24 -1.12 -17.25
N TYR A 95 3.09 -1.26 -16.60
CA TYR A 95 1.79 -0.97 -17.22
C TYR A 95 1.44 0.51 -17.21
N ILE A 96 1.93 1.24 -16.20
CA ILE A 96 1.80 2.70 -16.14
C ILE A 96 2.67 3.35 -17.23
N GLU A 97 3.91 2.93 -17.36
CA GLU A 97 4.86 3.43 -18.38
C GLU A 97 4.39 3.14 -19.81
N SER A 98 3.78 1.97 -20.03
CA SER A 98 3.19 1.60 -21.34
C SER A 98 1.80 2.21 -21.59
N GLY A 99 1.25 3.01 -20.67
CA GLY A 99 -0.07 3.62 -20.78
C GLY A 99 -1.25 2.65 -20.68
N LYS A 100 -1.00 1.38 -20.35
CA LYS A 100 -2.04 0.36 -20.17
C LYS A 100 -2.80 0.51 -18.85
N LEU A 101 -2.23 1.18 -17.86
CA LEU A 101 -2.86 1.60 -16.62
C LEU A 101 -2.58 3.08 -16.37
N ARG A 102 -3.52 3.75 -15.71
CA ARG A 102 -3.34 5.12 -15.25
C ARG A 102 -3.11 5.13 -13.74
N ALA A 103 -1.97 5.68 -13.31
CA ALA A 103 -1.71 5.93 -11.90
C ALA A 103 -2.47 7.18 -11.44
N ILE A 104 -3.17 7.08 -10.31
CA ILE A 104 -3.96 8.17 -9.75
C ILE A 104 -3.27 8.76 -8.51
N ALA A 105 -2.85 7.94 -7.57
CA ALA A 105 -2.16 8.38 -6.37
C ALA A 105 -1.40 7.21 -5.71
N VAL A 106 -0.36 7.52 -4.92
CA VAL A 106 0.30 6.55 -4.05
C VAL A 106 -0.26 6.62 -2.64
N THR A 107 -0.21 5.51 -1.91
CA THR A 107 -0.94 5.34 -0.65
C THR A 107 -0.20 5.82 0.61
N GLY A 108 1.11 6.08 0.52
CA GLY A 108 1.91 6.61 1.63
C GLY A 108 1.82 8.14 1.74
N LEU A 109 2.38 8.68 2.82
CA LEU A 109 2.45 10.14 3.05
C LEU A 109 3.47 10.85 2.13
N THR A 110 4.40 10.11 1.54
CA THR A 110 5.39 10.64 0.61
C THR A 110 5.22 10.00 -0.76
N ARG A 111 5.55 10.75 -1.82
CA ARG A 111 5.52 10.24 -3.19
C ARG A 111 6.55 9.12 -3.37
N SER A 112 6.23 8.15 -4.21
CA SER A 112 7.15 7.08 -4.56
C SER A 112 8.29 7.60 -5.44
N LYS A 113 9.53 7.18 -5.16
CA LYS A 113 10.69 7.49 -6.01
C LYS A 113 10.56 6.94 -7.43
N ALA A 114 9.83 5.83 -7.59
CA ALA A 114 9.54 5.25 -8.90
C ALA A 114 8.45 6.00 -9.67
N LEU A 115 7.62 6.81 -8.98
CA LEU A 115 6.50 7.56 -9.55
C LEU A 115 6.45 8.99 -8.98
N PRO A 116 7.51 9.80 -9.14
CA PRO A 116 7.63 11.09 -8.44
C PRO A 116 6.58 12.13 -8.84
N GLN A 117 6.00 12.01 -10.03
CA GLN A 117 4.92 12.87 -10.52
C GLN A 117 3.53 12.47 -10.00
N VAL A 118 3.39 11.25 -9.44
CA VAL A 118 2.10 10.77 -8.92
C VAL A 118 1.93 11.29 -7.50
N PRO A 119 0.84 12.04 -7.20
CA PRO A 119 0.62 12.57 -5.85
C PRO A 119 0.31 11.47 -4.85
N THR A 120 0.37 11.77 -3.56
CA THR A 120 -0.19 10.88 -2.53
C THR A 120 -1.71 11.04 -2.46
N VAL A 121 -2.40 10.02 -1.94
CA VAL A 121 -3.85 10.10 -1.68
C VAL A 121 -4.16 11.23 -0.70
N ASN A 122 -3.27 11.42 0.30
CA ASN A 122 -3.36 12.52 1.27
C ASN A 122 -3.26 13.91 0.60
N GLU A 123 -2.28 14.12 -0.31
CA GLU A 123 -2.15 15.37 -1.08
C GLU A 123 -3.33 15.61 -2.01
N ALA A 124 -3.90 14.53 -2.56
CA ALA A 124 -4.92 14.58 -3.61
C ALA A 124 -6.36 14.76 -3.10
N GLY A 125 -6.57 14.95 -1.80
CA GLY A 125 -7.87 15.33 -1.26
C GLY A 125 -8.51 14.36 -0.27
N VAL A 126 -7.75 13.38 0.27
CA VAL A 126 -8.19 12.53 1.38
C VAL A 126 -7.21 12.71 2.55
N PRO A 127 -7.35 13.81 3.33
CA PRO A 127 -6.42 14.13 4.40
C PRO A 127 -6.34 13.04 5.47
N GLY A 128 -5.12 12.69 5.89
CA GLY A 128 -4.87 11.66 6.89
C GLY A 128 -4.85 10.23 6.33
N TYR A 129 -5.06 10.03 5.02
CA TYR A 129 -4.87 8.73 4.41
C TYR A 129 -3.38 8.38 4.35
N ASP A 130 -3.02 7.29 5.04
CA ASP A 130 -1.65 6.76 5.08
C ASP A 130 -1.67 5.23 5.16
N VAL A 131 -1.32 4.58 4.06
CA VAL A 131 -1.20 3.13 3.96
C VAL A 131 0.13 2.77 3.34
N VAL A 132 0.99 2.19 4.15
CA VAL A 132 2.24 1.58 3.71
C VAL A 132 2.28 0.12 4.16
N SER A 133 2.77 -0.75 3.30
CA SER A 133 3.18 -2.10 3.71
C SER A 133 4.55 -2.00 4.37
N TRP A 134 4.83 -2.87 5.33
CA TRP A 134 6.09 -2.88 6.03
C TRP A 134 6.60 -4.28 6.30
N LEU A 135 7.92 -4.39 6.41
CA LEU A 135 8.62 -5.60 6.81
C LEU A 135 9.44 -5.29 8.06
N ALA A 136 9.36 -6.15 9.06
CA ALA A 136 10.12 -6.01 10.29
C ALA A 136 10.80 -7.33 10.67
N LEU A 137 12.03 -7.24 11.15
CA LEU A 137 12.72 -8.34 11.82
C LEU A 137 12.33 -8.35 13.29
N MET A 138 11.78 -9.46 13.74
CA MET A 138 11.35 -9.65 15.12
C MET A 138 12.16 -10.76 15.79
N ALA A 139 12.20 -10.74 17.11
CA ALA A 139 12.84 -11.76 17.92
C ALA A 139 11.85 -12.27 18.99
N PRO A 140 12.03 -13.48 19.53
CA PRO A 140 11.25 -13.99 20.66
C PRO A 140 11.25 -13.03 21.86
N ALA A 141 10.16 -13.03 22.63
CA ALA A 141 9.91 -12.04 23.68
C ALA A 141 10.95 -11.98 24.81
N LYS A 142 11.79 -12.95 24.99
CA LYS A 142 12.82 -13.00 26.05
C LYS A 142 14.25 -12.95 25.50
N THR A 143 14.44 -12.49 24.26
CA THR A 143 15.77 -12.31 23.69
C THR A 143 16.51 -11.21 24.44
N PRO A 144 17.76 -11.45 24.92
CA PRO A 144 18.55 -10.44 25.64
C PRO A 144 18.73 -9.15 24.83
N ASP A 145 18.72 -8.01 25.54
CA ASP A 145 18.78 -6.68 24.91
C ASP A 145 20.06 -6.47 24.09
N GLU A 146 21.19 -7.03 24.51
CA GLU A 146 22.47 -6.98 23.77
C GLU A 146 22.37 -7.67 22.40
N ILE A 147 21.65 -8.80 22.31
CA ILE A 147 21.39 -9.50 21.05
C ILE A 147 20.47 -8.67 20.16
N ILE A 148 19.41 -8.07 20.73
CA ILE A 148 18.53 -7.15 20.03
C ILE A 148 19.30 -5.95 19.48
N ALA A 149 20.15 -5.33 20.28
CA ALA A 149 20.96 -4.20 19.85
C ALA A 149 21.92 -4.55 18.72
N ARG A 150 22.58 -5.72 18.80
CA ARG A 150 23.50 -6.21 17.77
C ARG A 150 22.77 -6.50 16.46
N LEU A 151 21.64 -7.22 16.51
CA LEU A 151 20.82 -7.51 15.32
C LEU A 151 20.31 -6.22 14.66
N HIS A 152 19.85 -5.27 15.47
CA HIS A 152 19.41 -3.98 14.97
C HIS A 152 20.52 -3.21 14.26
N ALA A 153 21.73 -3.17 14.85
CA ALA A 153 22.88 -2.50 14.24
C ALA A 153 23.28 -3.13 12.91
N GLU A 154 23.33 -4.47 12.84
CA GLU A 154 23.69 -5.18 11.60
C GLU A 154 22.63 -5.00 10.49
N VAL A 155 21.34 -5.04 10.83
CA VAL A 155 20.26 -4.76 9.87
C VAL A 155 20.37 -3.32 9.36
N THR A 156 20.54 -2.34 10.23
CA THR A 156 20.69 -0.93 9.85
C THR A 156 21.88 -0.73 8.91
N LYS A 157 23.03 -1.34 9.23
CA LYS A 157 24.23 -1.31 8.38
C LYS A 157 23.99 -1.97 7.00
N ALA A 158 23.31 -3.13 6.97
CA ALA A 158 22.99 -3.83 5.74
C ALA A 158 22.07 -2.99 4.85
N LEU A 159 21.02 -2.37 5.41
CA LEU A 159 20.10 -1.50 4.70
C LEU A 159 20.78 -0.24 4.15
N ALA A 160 21.74 0.34 4.87
CA ALA A 160 22.50 1.50 4.44
C ALA A 160 23.58 1.17 3.37
N SER A 161 23.91 -0.10 3.16
CA SER A 161 24.93 -0.50 2.18
C SER A 161 24.46 -0.24 0.74
N PRO A 162 25.40 -0.04 -0.22
CA PRO A 162 25.04 0.13 -1.64
C PRO A 162 24.24 -1.06 -2.20
N ALA A 163 24.49 -2.29 -1.72
CA ALA A 163 23.74 -3.47 -2.11
C ALA A 163 22.31 -3.43 -1.56
N GLY A 164 22.15 -3.10 -0.26
CA GLY A 164 20.84 -2.95 0.38
C GLY A 164 19.98 -1.90 -0.31
N GLN A 165 20.56 -0.73 -0.59
CA GLN A 165 19.86 0.35 -1.29
C GLN A 165 19.42 -0.04 -2.70
N ARG A 166 20.24 -0.76 -3.47
CA ARG A 166 19.86 -1.29 -4.79
C ARG A 166 18.71 -2.28 -4.70
N HIS A 167 18.73 -3.20 -3.73
CA HIS A 167 17.65 -4.18 -3.55
C HIS A 167 16.33 -3.51 -3.16
N LEU A 168 16.37 -2.54 -2.25
CA LEU A 168 15.17 -1.79 -1.87
C LEU A 168 14.59 -1.00 -3.06
N ALA A 169 15.45 -0.32 -3.82
CA ALA A 169 15.01 0.41 -5.01
C ALA A 169 14.38 -0.50 -6.06
N ALA A 170 14.95 -1.70 -6.29
CA ALA A 170 14.41 -2.67 -7.25
C ALA A 170 13.01 -3.17 -6.91
N VAL A 171 12.65 -3.17 -5.61
CA VAL A 171 11.30 -3.55 -5.14
C VAL A 171 10.44 -2.34 -4.77
N GLY A 172 10.86 -1.13 -5.12
CA GLY A 172 10.11 0.10 -4.84
C GLY A 172 9.89 0.38 -3.36
N ALA A 173 10.83 -0.08 -2.51
CA ALA A 173 10.77 0.07 -1.08
C ALA A 173 11.74 1.14 -0.57
N ASP A 174 11.38 1.77 0.53
CA ASP A 174 12.28 2.62 1.31
C ASP A 174 12.85 1.83 2.50
N ALA A 175 14.11 2.14 2.88
CA ALA A 175 14.72 1.53 4.05
C ALA A 175 13.93 1.86 5.31
N GLY A 176 13.68 0.85 6.12
CA GLY A 176 13.14 1.04 7.45
C GLY A 176 14.13 1.78 8.35
N SER A 177 13.62 2.49 9.33
CA SER A 177 14.43 3.29 10.27
C SER A 177 13.82 3.26 11.68
N GLY A 178 14.55 3.83 12.62
CA GLY A 178 14.11 3.97 14.01
C GLY A 178 14.73 2.94 14.96
N SER A 179 14.78 3.29 16.25
CA SER A 179 15.27 2.39 17.32
C SER A 179 14.31 1.21 17.53
N PRO A 180 14.75 0.13 18.22
CA PRO A 180 13.85 -0.98 18.58
C PRO A 180 12.58 -0.54 19.32
N GLN A 181 12.68 0.51 20.15
CA GLN A 181 11.54 1.09 20.87
C GLN A 181 10.59 1.85 19.93
N ALA A 182 11.14 2.58 18.95
CA ALA A 182 10.35 3.26 17.93
C ALA A 182 9.57 2.25 17.05
N VAL A 183 10.22 1.15 16.67
CA VAL A 183 9.57 0.05 15.92
C VAL A 183 8.45 -0.58 16.75
N ALA A 184 8.68 -0.82 18.06
CA ALA A 184 7.64 -1.37 18.92
C ALA A 184 6.41 -0.45 19.03
N ARG A 185 6.61 0.87 19.08
CA ARG A 185 5.54 1.86 19.09
C ARG A 185 4.79 1.87 17.76
N PHE A 186 5.52 1.94 16.64
CA PHE A 186 4.98 1.86 15.29
C PHE A 186 4.06 0.63 15.11
N LEU A 187 4.50 -0.55 15.56
CA LEU A 187 3.71 -1.77 15.46
C LEU A 187 2.39 -1.70 16.26
N LYS A 188 2.40 -1.06 17.44
CA LYS A 188 1.18 -0.84 18.22
C LYS A 188 0.21 0.11 17.51
N GLU A 189 0.74 1.18 16.91
CA GLU A 189 -0.05 2.15 16.13
C GLU A 189 -0.66 1.49 14.89
N GLU A 190 0.12 0.71 14.15
CA GLU A 190 -0.35 -0.07 13.00
C GLU A 190 -1.43 -1.08 13.42
N GLN A 191 -1.22 -1.82 14.51
CA GLN A 191 -2.22 -2.76 15.01
C GLN A 191 -3.53 -2.06 15.36
N ALA A 192 -3.48 -0.90 16.02
CA ALA A 192 -4.67 -0.13 16.37
C ALA A 192 -5.39 0.39 15.12
N LYS A 193 -4.63 0.96 14.16
CA LYS A 193 -5.15 1.45 12.87
C LYS A 193 -5.89 0.34 12.12
N TRP A 194 -5.22 -0.78 11.89
CA TRP A 194 -5.79 -1.88 11.11
C TRP A 194 -6.93 -2.60 11.83
N SER A 195 -6.89 -2.73 13.15
CA SER A 195 -8.02 -3.26 13.93
C SER A 195 -9.28 -2.42 13.74
N LYS A 196 -9.14 -1.09 13.67
CA LYS A 196 -10.26 -0.19 13.40
C LYS A 196 -10.80 -0.40 11.98
N VAL A 197 -9.93 -0.35 10.96
CA VAL A 197 -10.32 -0.53 9.54
C VAL A 197 -11.01 -1.87 9.31
N ILE A 198 -10.43 -2.96 9.83
CA ILE A 198 -10.98 -4.32 9.70
C ILE A 198 -12.37 -4.41 10.32
N LYS A 199 -12.58 -3.79 11.49
CA LYS A 199 -13.87 -3.77 12.18
C LYS A 199 -14.91 -2.95 11.43
N GLU A 200 -14.55 -1.74 10.98
CA GLU A 200 -15.46 -0.83 10.27
C GLU A 200 -15.86 -1.38 8.89
N ALA A 201 -14.92 -1.97 8.16
CA ALA A 201 -15.16 -2.61 6.86
C ALA A 201 -15.76 -4.03 6.97
N ASN A 202 -15.97 -4.54 8.20
CA ASN A 202 -16.47 -5.91 8.43
C ASN A 202 -15.67 -6.99 7.68
N VAL A 203 -14.35 -6.81 7.60
CA VAL A 203 -13.44 -7.76 6.96
C VAL A 203 -13.37 -9.03 7.80
N LYS A 204 -13.87 -10.14 7.26
CA LYS A 204 -13.81 -11.44 7.93
C LYS A 204 -12.50 -12.14 7.56
N PRO A 205 -11.80 -12.76 8.53
CA PRO A 205 -10.68 -13.64 8.22
C PRO A 205 -11.17 -14.84 7.39
N LEU A 206 -10.27 -15.34 6.54
CA LEU A 206 -10.50 -16.57 5.76
C LEU A 206 -10.48 -17.78 6.69
#